data_7d0923a4f1ad20472b2e44fb9ab86edf
#
_entry.id   7d0923a4f1ad20472b2e44fb9ab86edf
#
_cell.length_a   1.000
_cell.length_b   1.000
_cell.length_c   1.000
_cell.angle_alpha   90.00
_cell.angle_beta   90.00
_cell.angle_gamma   90.00
#
_symmetry.space_group_name_H-M   'P 1'
#
loop_
_entity.id
_entity.type
_entity.pdbx_description
1 polymer ?
#
loop_
_entity_poly.entity_id
_entity_poly.type
_entity_poly.pdbx_seq_one_letter_code
_entity_poly.pdbx_strand_id
1 'polypeptide(L)'
;MQVSLRLGEHGWSDLDLWMEEDHRNFCITHIFNCPLTSVAEAMLSLLEGDNEVIFTLHEEPGQHVWTATQIPEEQHLLLVEIRSHEDNMRLSKPADDISEFRVARTFFIESFVRELDKISFQLKCPRFARDRSAEEFPWKLLDEIRRKKQNRSEQEVPAKSDRSGG
;
A
#
# COMPACT_ATOMS: atom_id res chain seq x y z
N MET A 1 9.09 -3.06 -9.71
CA MET A 1 8.79 -2.30 -8.45
C MET A 1 9.06 -3.20 -7.25
N GLN A 2 9.68 -2.68 -6.20
CA GLN A 2 9.78 -3.31 -4.87
C GLN A 2 9.41 -2.26 -3.83
N VAL A 3 8.72 -2.67 -2.77
CA VAL A 3 8.33 -1.80 -1.65
C VAL A 3 8.92 -2.36 -0.37
N SER A 4 9.43 -1.50 0.50
CA SER A 4 9.76 -1.83 1.89
C SER A 4 9.22 -0.73 2.79
N LEU A 5 8.39 -1.12 3.73
CA LEU A 5 7.82 -0.23 4.74
C LEU A 5 8.39 -0.59 6.12
N ARG A 6 8.96 0.37 6.80
CA ARG A 6 9.52 0.22 8.14
C ARG A 6 8.79 1.12 9.11
N LEU A 7 8.19 0.51 10.13
CA LEU A 7 7.58 1.26 11.22
C LEU A 7 8.68 1.73 12.18
N GLY A 8 8.92 3.03 12.21
CA GLY A 8 9.83 3.71 13.12
C GLY A 8 9.24 3.91 14.51
N GLU A 9 9.96 4.60 15.37
CA GLU A 9 9.54 4.98 16.70
C GLU A 9 8.89 6.37 16.70
N HIS A 10 8.09 6.67 17.73
CA HIS A 10 7.54 8.01 17.97
C HIS A 10 6.73 8.60 16.81
N GLY A 11 5.98 7.76 16.10
CA GLY A 11 5.09 8.22 15.02
C GLY A 11 5.79 8.52 13.70
N TRP A 12 6.89 7.84 13.42
CA TRP A 12 7.57 7.89 12.14
C TRP A 12 7.59 6.54 11.43
N SER A 13 7.68 6.57 10.11
CA SER A 13 7.87 5.40 9.26
C SER A 13 8.72 5.77 8.05
N ASP A 14 9.39 4.79 7.48
CA ASP A 14 10.08 4.92 6.20
C ASP A 14 9.42 4.01 5.17
N LEU A 15 9.19 4.53 3.98
CA LEU A 15 8.79 3.76 2.83
C LEU A 15 9.86 3.90 1.75
N ASP A 16 10.48 2.79 1.41
CA ASP A 16 11.39 2.70 0.29
C ASP A 16 10.66 2.10 -0.92
N LEU A 17 10.77 2.76 -2.05
CA LEU A 17 10.23 2.33 -3.34
C LEU A 17 11.36 2.18 -4.35
N TRP A 18 11.58 0.97 -4.84
CA TRP A 18 12.50 0.70 -5.94
C TRP A 18 11.70 0.44 -7.22
N MET A 19 11.96 1.22 -8.23
CA MET A 19 11.54 1.05 -9.62
C MET A 19 12.79 0.71 -10.44
N GLU A 20 12.66 0.21 -11.64
CA GLU A 20 13.78 -0.36 -12.43
C GLU A 20 15.14 0.33 -12.25
N GLU A 21 15.20 1.65 -12.47
CA GLU A 21 16.44 2.45 -12.37
C GLU A 21 16.35 3.56 -11.31
N ASP A 22 15.24 3.63 -10.55
CA ASP A 22 15.01 4.70 -9.57
C ASP A 22 14.72 4.11 -8.18
N HIS A 23 15.22 4.80 -7.15
CA HIS A 23 14.95 4.51 -5.75
C HIS A 23 14.50 5.78 -5.05
N ARG A 24 13.36 5.68 -4.38
CA ARG A 24 12.81 6.77 -3.57
C ARG A 24 12.63 6.31 -2.13
N ASN A 25 12.98 7.19 -1.22
CA ASN A 25 12.71 7.04 0.20
C ASN A 25 11.76 8.15 0.64
N PHE A 26 10.70 7.76 1.34
CA PHE A 26 9.70 8.66 1.91
C PHE A 26 9.76 8.52 3.44
N CYS A 27 10.08 9.62 4.12
CA CYS A 27 10.03 9.70 5.59
C CYS A 27 8.64 10.17 6.00
N ILE A 28 7.86 9.29 6.62
CA ILE A 28 6.42 9.47 6.81
C ILE A 28 6.14 9.76 8.27
N THR A 29 5.38 10.84 8.56
CA THR A 29 4.87 11.15 9.89
C THR A 29 3.47 10.57 10.11
N HIS A 30 3.15 10.18 11.35
CA HIS A 30 1.84 9.70 11.77
C HIS A 30 0.97 10.79 12.41
N ILE A 31 1.44 12.05 12.46
CA ILE A 31 0.76 13.15 13.18
C ILE A 31 -0.62 13.46 12.58
N PHE A 32 -0.75 13.41 11.26
CA PHE A 32 -1.98 13.80 10.58
C PHE A 32 -2.98 12.65 10.42
N ASN A 33 -2.48 11.45 10.16
CA ASN A 33 -3.24 10.21 10.04
C ASN A 33 -2.31 9.01 10.22
N CYS A 34 -2.87 7.82 10.42
CA CYS A 34 -2.07 6.61 10.39
C CYS A 34 -1.80 6.21 8.93
N PRO A 35 -0.56 6.32 8.43
CA PRO A 35 -0.24 6.02 7.03
C PRO A 35 -0.50 4.55 6.68
N LEU A 36 -0.37 3.64 7.65
CA LEU A 36 -0.65 2.21 7.46
C LEU A 36 -2.14 1.97 7.20
N THR A 37 -3.02 2.76 7.84
CA THR A 37 -4.46 2.73 7.59
C THR A 37 -4.78 3.19 6.18
N SER A 38 -4.25 4.33 5.75
CA SER A 38 -4.46 4.86 4.39
C SER A 38 -3.99 3.87 3.32
N VAL A 39 -2.85 3.22 3.52
CA VAL A 39 -2.35 2.17 2.62
C VAL A 39 -3.28 0.95 2.64
N ALA A 40 -3.72 0.48 3.82
CA ALA A 40 -4.59 -0.69 3.94
C ALA A 40 -5.96 -0.45 3.26
N GLU A 41 -6.56 0.72 3.45
CA GLU A 41 -7.81 1.13 2.80
C GLU A 41 -7.66 1.14 1.28
N ALA A 42 -6.60 1.75 0.74
CA ALA A 42 -6.34 1.75 -0.69
C ALA A 42 -6.16 0.32 -1.27
N MET A 43 -5.44 -0.55 -0.56
CA MET A 43 -5.27 -1.94 -1.01
C MET A 43 -6.59 -2.73 -0.95
N LEU A 44 -7.43 -2.48 0.06
CA LEU A 44 -8.75 -3.09 0.16
C LEU A 44 -9.66 -2.65 -0.98
N SER A 45 -9.76 -1.34 -1.25
CA SER A 45 -10.53 -0.78 -2.37
C SER A 45 -10.09 -1.35 -3.72
N LEU A 46 -8.79 -1.44 -3.98
CA LEU A 46 -8.29 -2.12 -5.18
C LEU A 46 -8.69 -3.60 -5.22
N LEU A 47 -8.66 -4.32 -4.11
CA LEU A 47 -9.14 -5.70 -4.03
C LEU A 47 -10.65 -5.80 -4.28
N GLU A 48 -11.43 -4.82 -3.91
CA GLU A 48 -12.89 -4.77 -4.15
C GLU A 48 -13.26 -4.45 -5.58
N GLY A 49 -12.31 -3.97 -6.36
CA GLY A 49 -12.50 -3.74 -7.79
C GLY A 49 -12.55 -2.27 -8.18
N ASP A 50 -12.26 -1.36 -7.27
CA ASP A 50 -12.21 0.07 -7.57
C ASP A 50 -11.14 0.34 -8.64
N ASN A 51 -11.51 1.16 -9.63
CA ASN A 51 -10.63 1.46 -10.75
C ASN A 51 -9.59 2.54 -10.43
N GLU A 52 -9.79 3.26 -9.34
CA GLU A 52 -8.88 4.29 -8.86
C GLU A 52 -8.86 4.33 -7.34
N VAL A 53 -7.68 4.53 -6.79
CA VAL A 53 -7.50 4.83 -5.37
C VAL A 53 -6.53 5.99 -5.22
N ILE A 54 -6.79 6.82 -4.20
CA ILE A 54 -5.93 7.94 -3.82
C ILE A 54 -5.63 7.82 -2.34
N PHE A 55 -4.37 7.90 -1.96
CA PHE A 55 -3.96 7.96 -0.56
C PHE A 55 -2.79 8.92 -0.39
N THR A 56 -2.68 9.51 0.80
CA THR A 56 -1.66 10.49 1.11
C THR A 56 -0.77 9.98 2.23
N LEU A 57 0.53 10.09 2.04
CA LEU A 57 1.56 9.88 3.04
C LEU A 57 2.16 11.22 3.40
N HIS A 58 2.00 11.61 4.67
CA HIS A 58 2.49 12.90 5.14
C HIS A 58 3.95 12.81 5.56
N GLU A 59 4.67 13.88 5.26
CA GLU A 59 6.01 14.17 5.72
C GLU A 59 5.99 15.54 6.43
N GLU A 60 6.98 15.85 7.20
CA GLU A 60 7.11 17.18 7.81
C GLU A 60 8.29 17.94 7.17
N PRO A 61 7.96 19.03 6.41
CA PRO A 61 6.67 19.72 6.28
C PRO A 61 5.79 19.31 5.10
N GLY A 62 6.15 18.27 4.34
CA GLY A 62 5.57 17.91 3.05
C GLY A 62 4.53 16.77 3.08
N GLN A 63 4.17 16.32 1.88
CA GLN A 63 3.32 15.15 1.67
C GLN A 63 3.53 14.54 0.29
N HIS A 64 3.13 13.27 0.16
CA HIS A 64 3.14 12.50 -1.07
C HIS A 64 1.75 11.97 -1.37
N VAL A 65 1.13 12.47 -2.42
CA VAL A 65 -0.19 12.02 -2.89
C VAL A 65 0.03 10.91 -3.92
N TRP A 66 -0.44 9.73 -3.60
CA TRP A 66 -0.39 8.54 -4.46
C TRP A 66 -1.74 8.36 -5.14
N THR A 67 -1.75 8.30 -6.45
CA THR A 67 -2.91 7.95 -7.25
C THR A 67 -2.60 6.68 -8.03
N ALA A 68 -3.40 5.65 -7.90
CA ALA A 68 -3.27 4.42 -8.67
C ALA A 68 -4.55 4.19 -9.47
N THR A 69 -4.48 4.34 -10.79
CA THR A 69 -5.62 4.28 -11.71
C THR A 69 -5.48 3.11 -12.65
N GLN A 70 -6.54 2.32 -12.83
CA GLN A 70 -6.58 1.23 -13.79
C GLN A 70 -6.47 1.76 -15.23
N ILE A 71 -5.62 1.13 -16.03
CA ILE A 71 -5.49 1.46 -17.45
C ILE A 71 -6.64 0.81 -18.21
N PRO A 72 -7.53 1.57 -18.89
CA PRO A 72 -8.74 1.02 -19.49
C PRO A 72 -8.50 -0.09 -20.50
N GLU A 73 -7.46 0.03 -21.33
CA GLU A 73 -7.09 -0.94 -22.36
C GLU A 73 -6.30 -2.13 -21.81
N GLU A 74 -5.74 -1.98 -20.61
CA GLU A 74 -4.89 -2.97 -19.94
C GLU A 74 -5.34 -3.15 -18.48
N GLN A 75 -6.57 -3.66 -18.28
CA GLN A 75 -7.25 -3.72 -16.98
C GLN A 75 -6.46 -4.43 -15.87
N HIS A 76 -5.46 -5.22 -16.20
CA HIS A 76 -4.56 -5.85 -15.26
C HIS A 76 -3.42 -4.94 -14.79
N LEU A 77 -3.25 -3.76 -15.40
CA LEU A 77 -2.25 -2.76 -15.05
C LEU A 77 -2.86 -1.55 -14.34
N LEU A 78 -2.06 -0.97 -13.45
CA LEU A 78 -2.28 0.34 -12.87
C LEU A 78 -1.23 1.31 -13.41
N LEU A 79 -1.67 2.53 -13.69
CA LEU A 79 -0.80 3.70 -13.76
C LEU A 79 -0.75 4.29 -12.36
N VAL A 80 0.44 4.34 -11.78
CA VAL A 80 0.67 4.92 -10.46
C VAL A 80 1.39 6.25 -10.63
N GLU A 81 0.80 7.30 -10.09
CA GLU A 81 1.39 8.63 -10.02
C GLU A 81 1.64 8.99 -8.56
N ILE A 82 2.81 9.54 -8.26
CA ILE A 82 3.18 10.06 -6.94
C ILE A 82 3.50 11.53 -7.11
N ARG A 83 2.70 12.39 -6.50
CA ARG A 83 2.92 13.84 -6.45
C ARG A 83 3.47 14.23 -5.08
N SER A 84 4.69 14.70 -5.05
CA SER A 84 5.37 15.17 -3.84
C SER A 84 5.26 16.69 -3.71
N HIS A 85 4.90 17.14 -2.52
CA HIS A 85 4.82 18.54 -2.14
C HIS A 85 5.70 18.76 -0.91
N GLU A 86 6.65 19.70 -1.01
CA GLU A 86 7.57 20.04 0.09
C GLU A 86 6.88 20.80 1.24
N ASP A 87 5.68 21.33 1.01
CA ASP A 87 4.94 22.13 1.99
C ASP A 87 3.44 21.80 1.95
N ASN A 88 2.93 21.20 3.02
CA ASN A 88 1.50 20.89 3.21
C ASN A 88 0.58 22.11 3.15
N MET A 89 1.10 23.30 3.45
CA MET A 89 0.33 24.56 3.43
C MET A 89 0.09 25.10 2.00
N ARG A 90 0.68 24.49 0.98
CA ARG A 90 0.69 25.01 -0.39
C ARG A 90 0.11 24.03 -1.43
N LEU A 91 -0.88 23.25 -1.08
CA LEU A 91 -1.52 22.27 -1.97
C LEU A 91 -2.13 22.88 -3.25
N SER A 92 -2.36 24.18 -3.27
CA SER A 92 -2.83 24.90 -4.47
C SER A 92 -1.75 25.11 -5.53
N LYS A 93 -0.48 24.85 -5.21
CA LYS A 93 0.63 24.91 -6.16
C LYS A 93 0.80 23.57 -6.88
N PRO A 94 1.42 23.57 -8.07
CA PRO A 94 1.86 22.34 -8.69
C PRO A 94 2.76 21.52 -7.74
N ALA A 95 2.76 20.19 -7.90
CA ALA A 95 3.69 19.34 -7.16
C ALA A 95 5.15 19.74 -7.46
N ASP A 96 5.99 19.64 -6.43
CA ASP A 96 7.43 19.95 -6.57
C ASP A 96 8.15 18.84 -7.33
N ASP A 97 7.66 17.60 -7.22
CA ASP A 97 8.15 16.44 -7.95
C ASP A 97 7.02 15.48 -8.30
N ILE A 98 7.10 14.84 -9.47
CA ILE A 98 6.11 13.86 -9.96
C ILE A 98 6.85 12.62 -10.44
N SER A 99 6.46 11.47 -9.94
CA SER A 99 6.87 10.16 -10.45
C SER A 99 5.68 9.41 -11.02
N GLU A 100 5.90 8.72 -12.11
CA GLU A 100 4.87 7.89 -12.76
C GLU A 100 5.46 6.56 -13.19
N PHE A 101 4.73 5.46 -12.97
CA PHE A 101 5.12 4.13 -13.44
C PHE A 101 3.90 3.23 -13.64
N ARG A 102 4.09 2.18 -14.46
CA ARG A 102 3.10 1.13 -14.66
C ARG A 102 3.44 -0.09 -13.84
N VAL A 103 2.42 -0.74 -13.29
CA VAL A 103 2.60 -1.95 -12.48
C VAL A 103 1.39 -2.87 -12.59
N ALA A 104 1.59 -4.19 -12.52
CA ALA A 104 0.48 -5.12 -12.45
C ALA A 104 -0.32 -4.87 -11.15
N ARG A 105 -1.64 -4.74 -11.26
CA ARG A 105 -2.57 -4.47 -10.14
C ARG A 105 -2.36 -5.45 -8.98
N THR A 106 -2.30 -6.74 -9.30
CA THR A 106 -2.08 -7.78 -8.30
C THR A 106 -0.74 -7.63 -7.60
N PHE A 107 0.32 -7.31 -8.35
CA PHE A 107 1.65 -7.13 -7.81
C PHE A 107 1.76 -5.88 -6.92
N PHE A 108 1.09 -4.78 -7.28
CA PHE A 108 1.02 -3.57 -6.47
C PHE A 108 0.38 -3.87 -5.12
N ILE A 109 -0.81 -4.49 -5.11
CA ILE A 109 -1.53 -4.89 -3.90
C ILE A 109 -0.67 -5.82 -3.04
N GLU A 110 -0.12 -6.89 -3.65
CA GLU A 110 0.69 -7.89 -2.94
C GLU A 110 1.94 -7.28 -2.28
N SER A 111 2.56 -6.30 -2.94
CA SER A 111 3.75 -5.64 -2.42
C SER A 111 3.45 -4.89 -1.12
N PHE A 112 2.37 -4.10 -1.08
CA PHE A 112 1.98 -3.38 0.13
C PHE A 112 1.39 -4.29 1.22
N VAL A 113 0.55 -5.26 0.86
CA VAL A 113 -0.03 -6.19 1.83
C VAL A 113 1.04 -7.00 2.54
N ARG A 114 2.09 -7.42 1.83
CA ARG A 114 3.23 -8.14 2.41
C ARG A 114 3.97 -7.30 3.46
N GLU A 115 4.11 -6.01 3.21
CA GLU A 115 4.72 -5.09 4.17
C GLU A 115 3.84 -4.88 5.42
N LEU A 116 2.52 -4.74 5.24
CA LEU A 116 1.57 -4.70 6.34
C LEU A 116 1.61 -6.01 7.17
N ASP A 117 1.66 -7.16 6.50
CA ASP A 117 1.79 -8.46 7.16
C ASP A 117 3.09 -8.55 7.99
N LYS A 118 4.21 -8.12 7.43
CA LYS A 118 5.50 -8.06 8.12
C LYS A 118 5.42 -7.20 9.38
N ILE A 119 4.86 -5.98 9.28
CA ILE A 119 4.70 -5.08 10.42
C ILE A 119 3.77 -5.70 11.46
N SER A 120 2.64 -6.28 11.05
CA SER A 120 1.70 -6.95 11.96
C SER A 120 2.37 -8.06 12.78
N PHE A 121 3.28 -8.80 12.15
CA PHE A 121 4.06 -9.83 12.84
C PHE A 121 5.07 -9.22 13.82
N GLN A 122 5.77 -8.16 13.43
CA GLN A 122 6.74 -7.47 14.28
C GLN A 122 6.08 -6.85 15.51
N LEU A 123 4.88 -6.28 15.37
CA LEU A 123 4.12 -5.67 16.47
C LEU A 123 3.64 -6.67 17.52
N LYS A 124 3.65 -7.99 17.23
CA LYS A 124 3.41 -9.03 18.25
C LYS A 124 4.56 -9.16 19.24
N CYS A 125 5.74 -8.63 18.92
CA CYS A 125 6.87 -8.58 19.85
C CYS A 125 6.74 -7.33 20.75
N PRO A 126 6.55 -7.47 22.08
CA PRO A 126 6.35 -6.34 22.99
C PRO A 126 7.50 -5.32 22.97
N ARG A 127 8.73 -5.79 22.74
CA ARG A 127 9.90 -4.92 22.62
C ARG A 127 9.84 -4.05 21.37
N PHE A 128 9.39 -4.58 20.26
CA PHE A 128 9.23 -3.82 19.02
C PHE A 128 8.04 -2.85 19.11
N ALA A 129 6.93 -3.28 19.70
CA ALA A 129 5.70 -2.50 19.79
C ALA A 129 5.79 -1.28 20.74
N ARG A 130 6.74 -1.29 21.72
CA ARG A 130 6.81 -0.36 22.85
C ARG A 130 6.66 1.11 22.47
N ASP A 131 7.30 1.57 21.40
CA ASP A 131 7.37 2.99 21.03
C ASP A 131 6.81 3.23 19.59
N ARG A 132 5.88 2.35 19.12
CA ARG A 132 5.41 2.30 17.73
C ARG A 132 3.90 2.31 17.55
N SER A 133 3.15 2.85 18.52
CA SER A 133 1.69 3.03 18.41
C SER A 133 0.96 1.79 17.83
N ALA A 134 1.22 0.60 18.41
CA ALA A 134 0.69 -0.67 17.92
C ALA A 134 -0.85 -0.71 17.90
N GLU A 135 -1.51 0.10 18.72
CA GLU A 135 -2.96 0.31 18.78
C GLU A 135 -3.52 1.01 17.55
N GLU A 136 -2.71 1.84 16.87
CA GLU A 136 -3.11 2.54 15.63
C GLU A 136 -2.97 1.67 14.39
N PHE A 137 -2.33 0.50 14.50
CA PHE A 137 -2.17 -0.40 13.36
C PHE A 137 -3.54 -0.91 12.87
N PRO A 138 -3.82 -0.94 11.55
CA PRO A 138 -5.12 -1.29 10.97
C PRO A 138 -5.43 -2.80 10.98
N TRP A 139 -5.46 -3.42 12.16
CA TRP A 139 -5.66 -4.87 12.33
C TRP A 139 -6.88 -5.41 11.59
N LYS A 140 -8.03 -4.71 11.73
CA LYS A 140 -9.30 -5.14 11.12
C LYS A 140 -9.25 -5.10 9.59
N LEU A 141 -8.66 -4.04 9.03
CA LEU A 141 -8.51 -3.91 7.57
C LEU A 141 -7.57 -4.98 7.02
N LEU A 142 -6.47 -5.25 7.69
CA LEU A 142 -5.54 -6.29 7.26
C LEU A 142 -6.20 -7.69 7.30
N ASP A 143 -6.99 -7.99 8.31
CA ASP A 143 -7.72 -9.26 8.39
C ASP A 143 -8.79 -9.36 7.29
N GLU A 144 -9.44 -8.26 6.93
CA GLU A 144 -10.38 -8.21 5.82
C GLU A 144 -9.69 -8.43 4.47
N ILE A 145 -8.55 -7.78 4.24
CA ILE A 145 -7.70 -8.00 3.06
C ILE A 145 -7.33 -9.47 2.92
N ARG A 146 -6.84 -10.09 4.00
CA ARG A 146 -6.46 -11.52 4.02
C ARG A 146 -7.62 -12.43 3.62
N ARG A 147 -8.80 -12.19 4.21
CA ARG A 147 -10.02 -12.96 3.91
C ARG A 147 -10.42 -12.83 2.43
N LYS A 148 -10.39 -11.61 1.88
CA LYS A 148 -10.74 -11.39 0.46
C LYS A 148 -9.73 -12.05 -0.49
N LYS A 149 -8.45 -12.01 -0.17
CA LYS A 149 -7.40 -12.70 -0.95
C LYS A 149 -7.62 -14.22 -0.96
N GLN A 150 -7.92 -14.80 0.19
CA GLN A 150 -8.19 -16.23 0.30
C GLN A 150 -9.39 -16.64 -0.55
N ASN A 151 -10.50 -15.91 -0.46
CA ASN A 151 -11.72 -16.20 -1.23
C ASN A 151 -11.47 -16.13 -2.75
N ARG A 152 -10.64 -15.19 -3.23
CA ARG A 152 -10.27 -15.11 -4.65
C ARG A 152 -9.43 -16.30 -5.09
N SER A 153 -8.44 -16.69 -4.30
CA SER A 153 -7.60 -17.86 -4.61
C SER A 153 -8.42 -19.16 -4.70
N GLU A 154 -9.45 -19.31 -3.87
CA GLU A 154 -10.35 -20.48 -3.90
C GLU A 154 -11.27 -20.48 -5.14
N GLN A 155 -11.65 -19.31 -5.66
CA GLN A 155 -12.47 -19.18 -6.88
C GLN A 155 -11.68 -19.42 -8.17
N GLU A 156 -10.37 -19.16 -8.16
CA GLU A 156 -9.49 -19.33 -9.32
C GLU A 156 -8.96 -20.77 -9.50
N VAL A 157 -9.18 -21.66 -8.52
CA VAL A 157 -8.81 -23.08 -8.64
C VAL A 157 -9.90 -23.80 -9.48
N PRO A 158 -9.62 -24.18 -10.75
CA PRO A 158 -10.60 -24.88 -11.56
C PRO A 158 -10.94 -26.22 -10.90
N ALA A 159 -12.23 -26.53 -10.78
CA ALA A 159 -12.70 -27.83 -10.31
C ALA A 159 -11.96 -28.93 -11.10
N LYS A 160 -11.19 -29.75 -10.40
CA LYS A 160 -10.55 -30.91 -11.01
C LYS A 160 -11.68 -31.73 -11.67
N SER A 161 -11.68 -31.77 -13.01
CA SER A 161 -12.59 -32.64 -13.75
C SER A 161 -12.25 -34.08 -13.34
N ASP A 162 -13.15 -34.73 -12.61
CA ASP A 162 -13.18 -36.17 -12.46
C ASP A 162 -13.25 -36.83 -13.83
N ARG A 163 -12.08 -37.13 -14.40
CA ARG A 163 -11.97 -38.12 -15.45
C ARG A 163 -11.73 -39.47 -14.81
N SER A 164 -12.77 -39.97 -14.17
CA SER A 164 -12.97 -41.42 -13.95
C SER A 164 -13.91 -41.87 -15.06
N GLY A 165 -13.36 -42.42 -16.09
CA GLY A 165 -14.11 -42.99 -17.20
C GLY A 165 -13.42 -44.24 -17.68
N GLY A 166 -13.99 -45.36 -17.37
CA GLY A 166 -14.16 -46.61 -18.00
C GLY A 166 -13.10 -47.21 -18.93
#